data_a5699e97107994021e0548b67ce325eb
#
_entry.id   a5699e97107994021e0548b67ce325eb
#
_cell.length_a   1.000
_cell.length_b   1.000
_cell.length_c   1.000
_cell.angle_alpha   90.00
_cell.angle_beta   90.00
_cell.angle_gamma   90.00
#
_symmetry.space_group_name_H-M   'P 1'
#
loop_
_entity.id
_entity.type
_entity.pdbx_description
1 polymer ?
#
loop_
_entity_poly.entity_id
_entity_poly.type
_entity_poly.pdbx_seq_one_letter_code
_entity_poly.pdbx_strand_id
1 'polypeptide(L)'
;MTSPPLPSFEALLARDDVIWMGQNTTHLEPAPEVLEALAESTRRHEFQVYAPSAGFTELRELIVADLELPGFDAWVLDGAVAGLHHLCMTLAPRVSRLITSDPGWPWPGRFMSVAGIPVTALPVYRQPRRLLSAAQIAEVIEPRSLIYLIDPLNPLGSSYDAVELAEIVGVARASESYLIHDATYRHFADNHTLAARLYPERTFTTYSFSKWLGLAGLRVGAVVAAPELLADVMAVPANPLGAGIQAQRAAIAGLQVRDRWLGVLRDTNRRNLGAVEQVVAHTGAGSVVVPQSQANFLAIDITDTPWHSDALCTAILDQTGVFIRPGTYQSPLFGDHFVKVSTSVPPDWADQFCAAWRSVAAR
;
A
#
# COMPACT_ATOMS: atom_id res chain seq x y z
N MET A 1 26.76 7.16 18.52
CA MET A 1 26.10 6.03 19.22
C MET A 1 24.99 5.56 18.29
N THR A 2 25.01 4.30 17.85
CA THR A 2 23.91 3.73 17.06
C THR A 2 22.70 3.61 17.96
N SER A 3 21.60 4.28 17.60
CA SER A 3 20.32 4.12 18.32
C SER A 3 19.91 2.65 18.31
N PRO A 4 19.30 2.13 19.39
CA PRO A 4 18.78 0.78 19.39
C PRO A 4 17.73 0.65 18.27
N PRO A 5 17.65 -0.51 17.60
CA PRO A 5 16.66 -0.74 16.55
C PRO A 5 15.25 -0.71 17.17
N LEU A 6 14.25 -0.32 16.36
CA LEU A 6 12.84 -0.41 16.76
C LEU A 6 12.49 -1.83 17.22
N PRO A 7 11.63 -1.99 18.25
CA PRO A 7 11.18 -3.29 18.72
C PRO A 7 10.55 -4.14 17.60
N SER A 8 10.60 -5.47 17.73
CA SER A 8 9.88 -6.37 16.82
C SER A 8 8.36 -6.14 16.92
N PHE A 9 7.63 -6.53 15.87
CA PHE A 9 6.15 -6.43 15.93
C PHE A 9 5.55 -7.25 17.04
N GLU A 10 6.12 -8.40 17.38
CA GLU A 10 5.69 -9.21 18.52
C GLU A 10 5.83 -8.45 19.83
N ALA A 11 6.98 -7.80 20.05
CA ALA A 11 7.20 -6.96 21.23
C ALA A 11 6.28 -5.74 21.29
N LEU A 12 5.96 -5.14 20.14
CA LEU A 12 4.98 -4.04 20.06
C LEU A 12 3.54 -4.52 20.33
N LEU A 13 3.15 -5.68 19.82
CA LEU A 13 1.82 -6.26 20.07
C LEU A 13 1.62 -6.69 21.52
N ALA A 14 2.69 -6.96 22.25
CA ALA A 14 2.64 -7.27 23.69
C ALA A 14 2.46 -6.04 24.59
N ARG A 15 2.46 -4.83 24.02
CA ARG A 15 2.27 -3.55 24.74
C ARG A 15 0.87 -3.01 24.49
N ASP A 16 0.17 -2.63 25.55
CA ASP A 16 -1.17 -2.03 25.50
C ASP A 16 -1.14 -0.50 25.25
N ASP A 17 0.03 0.14 25.36
CA ASP A 17 0.20 1.59 25.26
C ASP A 17 0.63 2.07 23.87
N VAL A 18 0.73 1.18 22.86
CA VAL A 18 1.20 1.55 21.53
C VAL A 18 0.10 2.20 20.69
N ILE A 19 0.41 3.42 20.24
CA ILE A 19 -0.40 4.15 19.25
C ILE A 19 0.13 3.84 17.86
N TRP A 20 -0.63 3.05 17.09
CA TRP A 20 -0.19 2.46 15.82
C TRP A 20 -0.33 3.43 14.64
N MET A 21 0.70 4.21 14.36
CA MET A 21 0.76 5.14 13.22
C MET A 21 1.85 4.80 12.19
N GLY A 22 2.37 3.56 12.20
CA GLY A 22 3.50 3.14 11.34
C GLY A 22 3.16 2.12 10.26
N GLN A 23 1.93 1.54 10.22
CA GLN A 23 1.60 0.40 9.34
C GLN A 23 0.69 0.74 8.16
N ASN A 24 0.21 1.99 8.03
CA ASN A 24 -0.75 2.42 7.00
C ASN A 24 -2.07 1.62 7.02
N THR A 25 -2.42 1.01 8.13
CA THR A 25 -3.73 0.39 8.33
C THR A 25 -4.67 1.40 8.95
N THR A 26 -5.98 1.31 8.68
CA THR A 26 -6.94 2.08 9.46
C THR A 26 -7.15 1.45 10.83
N HIS A 27 -7.27 2.29 11.83
CA HIS A 27 -7.60 1.93 13.21
C HIS A 27 -8.91 2.57 13.68
N LEU A 28 -9.73 3.02 12.72
CA LEU A 28 -11.09 3.45 13.01
C LEU A 28 -11.98 2.25 13.34
N GLU A 29 -13.04 2.50 14.12
CA GLU A 29 -14.00 1.44 14.43
C GLU A 29 -14.56 0.86 13.12
N PRO A 30 -14.46 -0.47 12.91
CA PRO A 30 -14.96 -1.09 11.69
C PRO A 30 -16.46 -0.89 11.51
N ALA A 31 -16.93 -0.88 10.27
CA ALA A 31 -18.37 -0.86 9.99
C ALA A 31 -19.06 -2.07 10.67
N PRO A 32 -20.21 -1.87 11.35
CA PRO A 32 -20.90 -2.93 12.08
C PRO A 32 -21.18 -4.18 11.24
N GLU A 33 -21.46 -4.00 9.95
CA GLU A 33 -21.72 -5.10 9.01
C GLU A 33 -20.50 -6.00 8.82
N VAL A 34 -19.29 -5.44 8.88
CA VAL A 34 -18.03 -6.20 8.81
C VAL A 34 -17.87 -7.07 10.04
N LEU A 35 -18.13 -6.52 11.23
CA LEU A 35 -18.06 -7.26 12.50
C LEU A 35 -19.13 -8.35 12.55
N GLU A 36 -20.36 -8.08 12.12
CA GLU A 36 -21.43 -9.07 12.07
C GLU A 36 -21.12 -10.20 11.08
N ALA A 37 -20.58 -9.89 9.91
CA ALA A 37 -20.16 -10.90 8.94
C ALA A 37 -19.09 -11.87 9.52
N LEU A 38 -18.13 -11.35 10.27
CA LEU A 38 -17.13 -12.16 10.98
C LEU A 38 -17.78 -13.04 12.05
N ALA A 39 -18.66 -12.45 12.86
CA ALA A 39 -19.36 -13.17 13.94
C ALA A 39 -20.26 -14.28 13.37
N GLU A 40 -21.02 -13.99 12.31
CA GLU A 40 -21.88 -14.98 11.65
C GLU A 40 -21.09 -16.12 11.03
N SER A 41 -20.02 -15.82 10.30
CA SER A 41 -19.13 -16.83 9.72
C SER A 41 -18.52 -17.75 10.82
N THR A 42 -18.20 -17.18 11.98
CA THR A 42 -17.73 -17.94 13.15
C THR A 42 -18.83 -18.83 13.72
N ARG A 43 -20.06 -18.32 13.91
CA ARG A 43 -21.22 -19.10 14.40
C ARG A 43 -21.56 -20.28 13.48
N ARG A 44 -21.39 -20.10 12.16
CA ARG A 44 -21.61 -21.13 11.14
C ARG A 44 -20.46 -22.10 10.98
N HIS A 45 -19.38 -21.90 11.71
CA HIS A 45 -18.15 -22.69 11.64
C HIS A 45 -17.55 -22.76 10.23
N GLU A 46 -17.67 -21.69 9.42
CA GLU A 46 -17.18 -21.66 8.04
C GLU A 46 -15.64 -21.81 7.95
N PHE A 47 -14.92 -21.61 9.05
CA PHE A 47 -13.47 -21.88 9.15
C PHE A 47 -13.11 -23.39 9.06
N GLN A 48 -14.08 -24.31 9.05
CA GLN A 48 -13.85 -25.75 8.94
C GLN A 48 -13.82 -26.25 7.47
N VAL A 49 -14.10 -25.38 6.50
CA VAL A 49 -14.15 -25.75 5.08
C VAL A 49 -13.25 -24.83 4.25
N TYR A 50 -12.81 -25.34 3.09
CA TYR A 50 -12.04 -24.54 2.15
C TYR A 50 -12.94 -23.67 1.28
N ALA A 51 -12.41 -22.49 0.91
CA ALA A 51 -13.04 -21.59 -0.05
C ALA A 51 -12.84 -22.09 -1.50
N PRO A 52 -13.64 -21.57 -2.46
CA PRO A 52 -13.29 -21.72 -3.87
C PRO A 52 -11.89 -21.17 -4.16
N SER A 53 -11.12 -21.82 -5.02
CA SER A 53 -9.73 -21.47 -5.33
C SER A 53 -9.55 -19.98 -5.72
N ALA A 54 -10.43 -19.48 -6.59
CA ALA A 54 -10.40 -18.07 -7.01
C ALA A 54 -11.08 -17.10 -6.02
N GLY A 55 -11.65 -17.62 -4.94
CA GLY A 55 -12.50 -16.86 -4.02
C GLY A 55 -13.99 -16.91 -4.41
N PHE A 56 -14.85 -16.36 -3.53
CA PHE A 56 -16.29 -16.30 -3.80
C PHE A 56 -16.58 -15.42 -5.02
N THR A 57 -17.48 -15.88 -5.89
CA THR A 57 -17.90 -15.16 -7.10
C THR A 57 -18.41 -13.76 -6.76
N GLU A 58 -19.26 -13.65 -5.72
CA GLU A 58 -19.77 -12.37 -5.24
C GLU A 58 -18.63 -11.38 -4.88
N LEU A 59 -17.58 -11.85 -4.17
CA LEU A 59 -16.45 -11.00 -3.82
C LEU A 59 -15.68 -10.53 -5.06
N ARG A 60 -15.45 -11.43 -6.01
CA ARG A 60 -14.75 -11.11 -7.26
C ARG A 60 -15.50 -10.06 -8.07
N GLU A 61 -16.81 -10.23 -8.24
CA GLU A 61 -17.69 -9.29 -8.92
C GLU A 61 -17.71 -7.91 -8.23
N LEU A 62 -17.81 -7.88 -6.91
CA LEU A 62 -17.77 -6.64 -6.12
C LEU A 62 -16.41 -5.91 -6.24
N ILE A 63 -15.29 -6.63 -6.28
CA ILE A 63 -13.96 -6.04 -6.49
C ILE A 63 -13.86 -5.41 -7.88
N VAL A 64 -14.30 -6.13 -8.92
CA VAL A 64 -14.28 -5.62 -10.30
C VAL A 64 -15.19 -4.39 -10.44
N ALA A 65 -16.36 -4.41 -9.80
CA ALA A 65 -17.28 -3.27 -9.76
C ALA A 65 -16.66 -2.06 -9.04
N ASP A 66 -16.00 -2.27 -7.88
CA ASP A 66 -15.33 -1.21 -7.13
C ASP A 66 -14.16 -0.58 -7.92
N LEU A 67 -13.45 -1.36 -8.71
CA LEU A 67 -12.40 -0.87 -9.60
C LEU A 67 -12.95 -0.23 -10.89
N GLU A 68 -14.26 -0.37 -11.14
CA GLU A 68 -14.90 0.05 -12.39
C GLU A 68 -14.17 -0.52 -13.63
N LEU A 69 -13.87 -1.81 -13.61
CA LEU A 69 -13.19 -2.55 -14.67
C LEU A 69 -14.13 -3.62 -15.29
N PRO A 70 -15.21 -3.20 -15.99
CA PRO A 70 -16.14 -4.15 -16.61
C PRO A 70 -15.40 -5.05 -17.62
N GLY A 71 -15.69 -6.36 -17.57
CA GLY A 71 -15.04 -7.34 -18.42
C GLY A 71 -13.70 -7.87 -17.92
N PHE A 72 -13.22 -7.40 -16.78
CA PHE A 72 -12.08 -7.98 -16.04
C PHE A 72 -12.55 -9.07 -15.09
N ASP A 73 -11.60 -9.83 -14.56
CA ASP A 73 -11.85 -10.81 -13.51
C ASP A 73 -10.88 -10.62 -12.37
N ALA A 74 -11.24 -11.14 -11.19
CA ALA A 74 -10.45 -11.07 -9.96
C ALA A 74 -10.12 -12.47 -9.44
N TRP A 75 -8.92 -12.62 -8.87
CA TRP A 75 -8.53 -13.79 -8.09
C TRP A 75 -8.21 -13.35 -6.66
N VAL A 76 -8.97 -13.87 -5.71
CA VAL A 76 -8.81 -13.54 -4.28
C VAL A 76 -7.69 -14.35 -3.68
N LEU A 77 -6.82 -13.68 -2.90
CA LEU A 77 -5.61 -14.25 -2.31
C LEU A 77 -5.44 -13.77 -0.85
N ASP A 78 -4.47 -14.36 -0.15
CA ASP A 78 -4.14 -14.07 1.24
C ASP A 78 -3.47 -12.69 1.41
N GLY A 79 -4.16 -11.66 0.96
CA GLY A 79 -3.74 -10.27 0.86
C GLY A 79 -3.05 -9.93 -0.46
N ALA A 80 -2.99 -8.64 -0.82
CA ALA A 80 -2.37 -8.17 -2.05
C ALA A 80 -0.89 -8.59 -2.16
N VAL A 81 -0.16 -8.71 -1.04
CA VAL A 81 1.25 -9.13 -1.05
C VAL A 81 1.43 -10.58 -1.52
N ALA A 82 0.50 -11.48 -1.22
CA ALA A 82 0.51 -12.84 -1.77
C ALA A 82 0.30 -12.81 -3.29
N GLY A 83 -0.58 -11.94 -3.78
CA GLY A 83 -0.76 -11.68 -5.21
C GLY A 83 0.50 -11.13 -5.88
N LEU A 84 1.14 -10.14 -5.26
CA LEU A 84 2.41 -9.59 -5.75
C LEU A 84 3.52 -10.65 -5.82
N HIS A 85 3.65 -11.47 -4.78
CA HIS A 85 4.60 -12.59 -4.78
C HIS A 85 4.32 -13.56 -5.92
N HIS A 86 3.06 -13.98 -6.07
CA HIS A 86 2.64 -14.91 -7.13
C HIS A 86 2.94 -14.33 -8.52
N LEU A 87 2.56 -13.08 -8.78
CA LEU A 87 2.85 -12.41 -10.05
C LEU A 87 4.37 -12.33 -10.32
N CYS A 88 5.17 -11.92 -9.33
CA CYS A 88 6.62 -11.86 -9.48
C CYS A 88 7.21 -13.22 -9.84
N MET A 89 6.82 -14.30 -9.15
CA MET A 89 7.33 -15.65 -9.42
C MET A 89 6.89 -16.18 -10.79
N THR A 90 5.64 -15.96 -11.18
CA THR A 90 5.09 -16.45 -12.46
C THR A 90 5.64 -15.66 -13.65
N LEU A 91 5.88 -14.35 -13.47
CA LEU A 91 6.42 -13.50 -14.52
C LEU A 91 7.95 -13.54 -14.63
N ALA A 92 8.67 -13.92 -13.57
CA ALA A 92 10.13 -13.96 -13.58
C ALA A 92 10.75 -14.62 -14.84
N PRO A 93 10.31 -15.81 -15.29
CA PRO A 93 10.88 -16.43 -16.50
C PRO A 93 10.50 -15.72 -17.81
N ARG A 94 9.61 -14.73 -17.77
CA ARG A 94 9.06 -14.03 -18.95
C ARG A 94 9.60 -12.62 -19.12
N VAL A 95 10.31 -12.09 -18.12
CA VAL A 95 10.73 -10.69 -18.08
C VAL A 95 12.24 -10.53 -17.94
N SER A 96 12.79 -9.45 -18.50
CA SER A 96 14.22 -9.15 -18.47
C SER A 96 14.67 -8.51 -17.16
N ARG A 97 13.83 -7.65 -16.56
CA ARG A 97 14.09 -6.94 -15.31
C ARG A 97 12.82 -6.43 -14.65
N LEU A 98 12.93 -6.04 -13.38
CA LEU A 98 11.94 -5.22 -12.69
C LEU A 98 12.39 -3.77 -12.65
N ILE A 99 11.48 -2.84 -12.98
CA ILE A 99 11.66 -1.39 -12.78
C ILE A 99 10.68 -0.94 -11.69
N THR A 100 11.18 -0.23 -10.67
CA THR A 100 10.40 0.27 -9.54
C THR A 100 10.97 1.60 -9.03
N SER A 101 10.31 2.23 -8.04
CA SER A 101 10.76 3.48 -7.43
C SER A 101 11.61 3.27 -6.17
N ASP A 102 12.49 4.24 -5.87
CA ASP A 102 13.14 4.44 -4.58
C ASP A 102 12.95 5.90 -4.13
N PRO A 103 12.27 6.18 -3.00
CA PRO A 103 11.56 5.24 -2.11
C PRO A 103 10.44 4.46 -2.77
N GLY A 104 10.14 3.28 -2.20
CA GLY A 104 9.06 2.43 -2.71
C GLY A 104 8.71 1.29 -1.74
N TRP A 105 7.79 0.44 -2.17
CA TRP A 105 7.46 -0.78 -1.45
C TRP A 105 8.46 -1.88 -1.83
N PRO A 106 9.32 -2.36 -0.90
CA PRO A 106 10.53 -3.10 -1.28
C PRO A 106 10.28 -4.55 -1.71
N TRP A 107 9.09 -5.12 -1.40
CA TRP A 107 8.87 -6.55 -1.55
C TRP A 107 8.89 -7.07 -2.99
N PRO A 108 8.27 -6.42 -4.00
CA PRO A 108 8.40 -6.89 -5.38
C PRO A 108 9.85 -6.97 -5.85
N GLY A 109 10.68 -5.98 -5.48
CA GLY A 109 12.11 -6.01 -5.76
C GLY A 109 12.81 -7.19 -5.10
N ARG A 110 12.50 -7.49 -3.84
CA ARG A 110 13.05 -8.65 -3.13
C ARG A 110 12.62 -9.98 -3.76
N PHE A 111 11.34 -10.11 -4.13
CA PHE A 111 10.83 -11.31 -4.81
C PHE A 111 11.55 -11.56 -6.13
N MET A 112 11.67 -10.52 -6.97
CA MET A 112 12.37 -10.64 -8.26
C MET A 112 13.86 -10.91 -8.09
N SER A 113 14.52 -10.31 -7.10
CA SER A 113 15.93 -10.61 -6.79
C SER A 113 16.14 -12.06 -6.39
N VAL A 114 15.24 -12.63 -5.56
CA VAL A 114 15.28 -14.07 -5.19
C VAL A 114 15.05 -14.96 -6.40
N ALA A 115 14.23 -14.53 -7.36
CA ALA A 115 14.01 -15.22 -8.63
C ALA A 115 15.18 -15.04 -9.63
N GLY A 116 16.25 -14.33 -9.28
CA GLY A 116 17.41 -14.08 -10.15
C GLY A 116 17.18 -12.99 -11.21
N ILE A 117 16.13 -12.18 -11.09
CA ILE A 117 15.79 -11.12 -12.03
C ILE A 117 16.41 -9.79 -11.57
N PRO A 118 17.13 -9.06 -12.45
CA PRO A 118 17.66 -7.74 -12.14
C PRO A 118 16.58 -6.75 -11.72
N VAL A 119 16.87 -5.94 -10.70
CA VAL A 119 15.97 -4.91 -10.18
C VAL A 119 16.60 -3.54 -10.38
N THR A 120 15.88 -2.63 -11.05
CA THR A 120 16.26 -1.23 -11.23
C THR A 120 15.28 -0.37 -10.41
N ALA A 121 15.75 0.12 -9.26
CA ALA A 121 15.00 1.07 -8.43
C ALA A 121 15.43 2.50 -8.81
N LEU A 122 14.51 3.28 -9.37
CA LEU A 122 14.78 4.63 -9.85
C LEU A 122 14.49 5.67 -8.76
N PRO A 123 15.39 6.63 -8.53
CA PRO A 123 15.23 7.63 -7.49
C PRO A 123 14.10 8.60 -7.81
N VAL A 124 13.12 8.70 -6.89
CA VAL A 124 11.96 9.61 -7.03
C VAL A 124 11.87 10.67 -5.93
N TYR A 125 12.64 10.54 -4.85
CA TYR A 125 12.54 11.42 -3.68
C TYR A 125 12.81 12.90 -3.99
N ARG A 126 13.67 13.18 -4.96
CA ARG A 126 14.01 14.54 -5.39
C ARG A 126 13.30 14.98 -6.67
N GLN A 127 12.48 14.11 -7.27
CA GLN A 127 11.70 14.46 -8.46
C GLN A 127 10.55 15.43 -8.11
N PRO A 128 10.15 16.35 -9.01
CA PRO A 128 9.09 17.32 -8.72
C PRO A 128 7.76 16.66 -8.30
N ARG A 129 7.37 15.58 -8.97
CA ARG A 129 6.14 14.84 -8.69
C ARG A 129 6.29 13.76 -7.62
N ARG A 130 7.53 13.45 -7.19
CA ARG A 130 7.83 12.33 -6.27
C ARG A 130 7.28 10.99 -6.78
N LEU A 131 7.26 10.78 -8.10
CA LEU A 131 6.79 9.60 -8.81
C LEU A 131 7.78 9.22 -9.90
N LEU A 132 7.72 7.96 -10.37
CA LEU A 132 8.40 7.54 -11.59
C LEU A 132 7.81 8.28 -12.79
N SER A 133 8.64 8.82 -13.66
CA SER A 133 8.19 9.37 -14.93
C SER A 133 8.40 8.39 -16.08
N ALA A 134 7.62 8.56 -17.14
CA ALA A 134 7.82 7.81 -18.38
C ALA A 134 9.24 8.00 -18.95
N ALA A 135 9.81 9.19 -18.82
CA ALA A 135 11.18 9.50 -19.27
C ALA A 135 12.22 8.66 -18.50
N GLN A 136 12.15 8.63 -17.17
CA GLN A 136 13.07 7.80 -16.36
C GLN A 136 12.95 6.31 -16.69
N ILE A 137 11.72 5.81 -16.89
CA ILE A 137 11.49 4.42 -17.29
C ILE A 137 12.09 4.16 -18.65
N ALA A 138 11.90 5.05 -19.63
CA ALA A 138 12.39 4.91 -21.00
C ALA A 138 13.94 4.83 -21.10
N GLU A 139 14.65 5.45 -20.16
CA GLU A 139 16.12 5.40 -20.11
C GLU A 139 16.67 4.01 -19.74
N VAL A 140 15.90 3.17 -19.03
CA VAL A 140 16.37 1.90 -18.46
C VAL A 140 15.57 0.69 -18.91
N ILE A 141 14.46 0.89 -19.62
CA ILE A 141 13.56 -0.19 -20.01
C ILE A 141 14.22 -1.07 -21.09
N GLU A 142 14.04 -2.36 -20.93
CA GLU A 142 14.40 -3.37 -21.93
C GLU A 142 13.12 -4.06 -22.44
N PRO A 143 13.18 -4.71 -23.61
CA PRO A 143 12.03 -5.49 -24.07
C PRO A 143 11.56 -6.48 -23.00
N ARG A 144 10.25 -6.54 -22.79
CA ARG A 144 9.61 -7.42 -21.79
C ARG A 144 10.09 -7.17 -20.38
N SER A 145 10.29 -5.92 -19.96
CA SER A 145 10.48 -5.57 -18.55
C SER A 145 9.18 -5.77 -17.76
N LEU A 146 9.29 -5.81 -16.44
CA LEU A 146 8.17 -5.68 -15.51
C LEU A 146 8.27 -4.30 -14.84
N ILE A 147 7.23 -3.49 -14.95
CA ILE A 147 7.14 -2.19 -14.28
C ILE A 147 6.19 -2.33 -13.09
N TYR A 148 6.66 -2.02 -11.88
CA TYR A 148 5.85 -1.99 -10.68
C TYR A 148 5.57 -0.54 -10.27
N LEU A 149 4.30 -0.17 -10.32
CA LEU A 149 3.78 1.12 -9.87
C LEU A 149 2.90 0.89 -8.65
N ILE A 150 3.23 1.53 -7.53
CA ILE A 150 2.32 1.62 -6.38
C ILE A 150 1.68 3.01 -6.37
N ASP A 151 0.36 3.07 -6.44
CA ASP A 151 -0.39 4.31 -6.63
C ASP A 151 -1.64 4.36 -5.73
N PRO A 152 -1.71 5.32 -4.82
CA PRO A 152 -0.69 6.31 -4.39
C PRO A 152 0.61 5.69 -3.89
N LEU A 153 1.74 6.39 -4.12
CA LEU A 153 3.08 5.89 -3.83
C LEU A 153 3.34 5.79 -2.31
N ASN A 154 3.53 4.60 -1.82
CA ASN A 154 4.05 4.36 -0.47
C ASN A 154 5.61 4.35 -0.51
N PRO A 155 6.29 5.30 0.18
CA PRO A 155 5.85 6.03 1.37
C PRO A 155 5.43 7.50 1.19
N LEU A 156 5.45 8.06 -0.02
CA LEU A 156 5.43 9.51 -0.20
C LEU A 156 4.02 10.11 -0.28
N GLY A 157 3.03 9.34 -0.77
CA GLY A 157 1.64 9.79 -0.87
C GLY A 157 1.29 10.51 -2.18
N SER A 158 2.21 10.56 -3.15
CA SER A 158 1.94 11.05 -4.50
C SER A 158 1.05 10.09 -5.28
N SER A 159 0.24 10.59 -6.21
CA SER A 159 -0.57 9.78 -7.13
C SER A 159 -0.43 10.30 -8.56
N TYR A 160 -0.49 9.36 -9.52
CA TYR A 160 -0.44 9.68 -10.94
C TYR A 160 -1.73 10.35 -11.40
N ASP A 161 -1.61 11.33 -12.27
CA ASP A 161 -2.74 11.77 -13.09
C ASP A 161 -2.89 10.87 -14.34
N ALA A 162 -3.98 11.08 -15.08
CA ALA A 162 -4.31 10.26 -16.25
C ALA A 162 -3.28 10.41 -17.38
N VAL A 163 -2.65 11.58 -17.51
CA VAL A 163 -1.66 11.87 -18.56
C VAL A 163 -0.34 11.18 -18.24
N GLU A 164 0.18 11.35 -17.02
CA GLU A 164 1.40 10.70 -16.55
C GLU A 164 1.29 9.16 -16.68
N LEU A 165 0.14 8.61 -16.30
CA LEU A 165 -0.10 7.17 -16.39
C LEU A 165 -0.17 6.69 -17.85
N ALA A 166 -0.80 7.47 -18.75
CA ALA A 166 -0.86 7.15 -20.17
C ALA A 166 0.52 7.19 -20.84
N GLU A 167 1.39 8.12 -20.45
CA GLU A 167 2.78 8.17 -20.91
C GLU A 167 3.57 6.92 -20.49
N ILE A 168 3.46 6.50 -19.23
CA ILE A 168 4.10 5.26 -18.74
C ILE A 168 3.56 4.03 -19.50
N VAL A 169 2.26 3.95 -19.70
CA VAL A 169 1.63 2.89 -20.50
C VAL A 169 2.17 2.89 -21.94
N GLY A 170 2.37 4.06 -22.55
CA GLY A 170 2.98 4.20 -23.87
C GLY A 170 4.38 3.55 -23.94
N VAL A 171 5.22 3.82 -22.96
CA VAL A 171 6.57 3.23 -22.84
C VAL A 171 6.50 1.72 -22.62
N ALA A 172 5.61 1.25 -21.72
CA ALA A 172 5.41 -0.17 -21.44
C ALA A 172 4.95 -0.94 -22.69
N ARG A 173 4.02 -0.38 -23.46
CA ARG A 173 3.49 -0.98 -24.69
C ARG A 173 4.55 -1.08 -25.78
N ALA A 174 5.34 -0.01 -25.97
CA ALA A 174 6.40 0.03 -26.98
C ALA A 174 7.50 -1.02 -26.73
N SER A 175 7.73 -1.40 -25.47
CA SER A 175 8.71 -2.41 -25.04
C SER A 175 8.09 -3.80 -24.76
N GLU A 176 6.81 -4.00 -25.05
CA GLU A 176 6.06 -5.22 -24.71
C GLU A 176 6.17 -5.62 -23.22
N SER A 177 6.31 -4.65 -22.34
CA SER A 177 6.52 -4.85 -20.91
C SER A 177 5.21 -5.10 -20.17
N TYR A 178 5.29 -5.83 -19.07
CA TYR A 178 4.18 -5.98 -18.13
C TYR A 178 4.12 -4.82 -17.14
N LEU A 179 2.92 -4.50 -16.67
CA LEU A 179 2.65 -3.57 -15.59
C LEU A 179 2.00 -4.30 -14.41
N ILE A 180 2.52 -4.08 -13.20
CA ILE A 180 1.78 -4.30 -11.96
C ILE A 180 1.42 -2.92 -11.43
N HIS A 181 0.14 -2.57 -11.43
CA HIS A 181 -0.40 -1.36 -10.84
C HIS A 181 -0.99 -1.69 -9.48
N ASP A 182 -0.25 -1.39 -8.42
CA ASP A 182 -0.67 -1.65 -7.05
C ASP A 182 -1.59 -0.54 -6.53
N ALA A 183 -2.90 -0.79 -6.59
CA ALA A 183 -3.95 0.14 -6.22
C ALA A 183 -4.32 0.08 -4.72
N THR A 184 -3.42 -0.42 -3.87
CA THR A 184 -3.66 -0.64 -2.42
C THR A 184 -4.18 0.60 -1.69
N TYR A 185 -3.82 1.81 -2.13
CA TYR A 185 -4.19 3.08 -1.49
C TYR A 185 -5.21 3.90 -2.28
N ARG A 186 -5.73 3.40 -3.41
CA ARG A 186 -6.62 4.14 -4.32
C ARG A 186 -7.83 4.80 -3.65
N HIS A 187 -8.35 4.19 -2.60
CA HIS A 187 -9.54 4.68 -1.90
C HIS A 187 -9.32 5.99 -1.13
N PHE A 188 -8.08 6.41 -0.94
CA PHE A 188 -7.73 7.68 -0.29
C PHE A 188 -7.49 8.82 -1.31
N ALA A 189 -7.20 8.47 -2.57
CA ALA A 189 -6.98 9.45 -3.63
C ALA A 189 -8.28 10.12 -4.09
N ASP A 190 -8.20 11.38 -4.47
CA ASP A 190 -9.34 12.14 -4.97
C ASP A 190 -9.74 11.72 -6.39
N ASN A 191 -8.75 11.52 -7.26
CA ASN A 191 -8.94 11.06 -8.64
C ASN A 191 -7.89 9.98 -8.94
N HIS A 192 -8.32 8.73 -9.10
CA HIS A 192 -7.41 7.61 -9.35
C HIS A 192 -7.75 6.92 -10.67
N THR A 193 -6.77 6.84 -11.56
CA THR A 193 -6.90 6.16 -12.86
C THR A 193 -6.17 4.82 -12.82
N LEU A 194 -6.72 3.79 -13.44
CA LEU A 194 -6.10 2.46 -13.50
C LEU A 194 -5.44 2.21 -14.86
N ALA A 195 -4.16 1.81 -14.84
CA ALA A 195 -3.41 1.46 -16.05
C ALA A 195 -4.07 0.32 -16.83
N ALA A 196 -4.79 -0.58 -16.16
CA ALA A 196 -5.52 -1.67 -16.76
C ALA A 196 -6.58 -1.23 -17.79
N ARG A 197 -7.16 -0.02 -17.64
CA ARG A 197 -8.07 0.57 -18.64
C ARG A 197 -7.37 0.94 -19.94
N LEU A 198 -6.08 1.27 -19.86
CA LEU A 198 -5.27 1.72 -21.00
C LEU A 198 -4.48 0.58 -21.65
N TYR A 199 -4.10 -0.44 -20.87
CA TYR A 199 -3.23 -1.54 -21.30
C TYR A 199 -3.69 -2.88 -20.69
N PRO A 200 -4.93 -3.34 -20.99
CA PRO A 200 -5.51 -4.54 -20.38
C PRO A 200 -4.73 -5.82 -20.66
N GLU A 201 -4.09 -5.92 -21.83
CA GLU A 201 -3.41 -7.12 -22.30
C GLU A 201 -2.14 -7.49 -21.53
N ARG A 202 -1.56 -6.56 -20.74
CA ARG A 202 -0.32 -6.81 -19.95
C ARG A 202 -0.30 -6.09 -18.60
N THR A 203 -1.46 -5.70 -18.09
CA THR A 203 -1.55 -5.02 -16.79
C THR A 203 -2.27 -5.87 -15.76
N PHE A 204 -1.63 -6.04 -14.62
CA PHE A 204 -2.23 -6.60 -13.40
C PHE A 204 -2.48 -5.46 -12.41
N THR A 205 -3.67 -5.44 -11.83
CA THR A 205 -4.00 -4.53 -10.73
C THR A 205 -4.07 -5.32 -9.43
N THR A 206 -3.36 -4.89 -8.38
CA THR A 206 -3.54 -5.49 -7.06
C THR A 206 -4.55 -4.70 -6.24
N TYR A 207 -5.38 -5.41 -5.51
CA TYR A 207 -6.44 -4.87 -4.66
C TYR A 207 -6.24 -5.33 -3.21
N SER A 208 -6.36 -4.42 -2.25
CA SER A 208 -6.11 -4.72 -0.84
C SER A 208 -7.23 -4.20 0.07
N PHE A 209 -7.75 -5.04 0.93
CA PHE A 209 -8.65 -4.65 2.02
C PHE A 209 -7.91 -4.23 3.30
N SER A 210 -6.58 -4.38 3.32
CA SER A 210 -5.77 -4.13 4.52
C SER A 210 -5.78 -2.65 4.96
N LYS A 211 -5.97 -1.70 4.01
CA LYS A 211 -5.77 -0.28 4.28
C LYS A 211 -7.09 0.45 4.50
N TRP A 212 -7.94 0.48 3.49
CA TRP A 212 -9.18 1.22 3.54
C TRP A 212 -10.25 0.58 4.44
N LEU A 213 -10.25 -0.76 4.57
CA LEU A 213 -11.23 -1.50 5.39
C LEU A 213 -10.65 -2.02 6.71
N GLY A 214 -9.34 -1.83 6.96
CA GLY A 214 -8.70 -2.25 8.21
C GLY A 214 -8.48 -3.76 8.37
N LEU A 215 -8.63 -4.55 7.31
CA LEU A 215 -8.56 -6.02 7.37
C LEU A 215 -7.14 -6.58 7.22
N ALA A 216 -6.12 -5.84 7.65
CA ALA A 216 -4.72 -6.26 7.49
C ALA A 216 -4.42 -7.61 8.16
N GLY A 217 -4.98 -7.85 9.34
CA GLY A 217 -4.83 -9.10 10.10
C GLY A 217 -5.60 -10.28 9.50
N LEU A 218 -6.66 -10.04 8.73
CA LEU A 218 -7.47 -11.08 8.09
C LEU A 218 -6.87 -11.62 6.79
N ARG A 219 -5.85 -10.96 6.23
CA ARG A 219 -5.13 -11.41 5.06
C ARG A 219 -6.05 -11.63 3.83
N VAL A 220 -6.67 -10.59 3.31
CA VAL A 220 -7.53 -10.65 2.10
C VAL A 220 -7.18 -9.54 1.12
N GLY A 221 -7.10 -9.89 -0.15
CA GLY A 221 -6.83 -9.02 -1.30
C GLY A 221 -7.06 -9.76 -2.60
N ALA A 222 -6.76 -9.15 -3.72
CA ALA A 222 -6.94 -9.77 -5.02
C ALA A 222 -5.91 -9.28 -6.05
N VAL A 223 -5.72 -10.09 -7.09
CA VAL A 223 -5.16 -9.70 -8.38
C VAL A 223 -6.33 -9.59 -9.36
N VAL A 224 -6.37 -8.51 -10.13
CA VAL A 224 -7.38 -8.23 -11.15
C VAL A 224 -6.67 -8.01 -12.48
N ALA A 225 -7.14 -8.69 -13.52
CA ALA A 225 -6.63 -8.54 -14.90
C ALA A 225 -7.71 -8.91 -15.92
N ALA A 226 -7.41 -8.71 -17.21
CA ALA A 226 -8.22 -9.28 -18.29
C ALA A 226 -8.30 -10.81 -18.12
N PRO A 227 -9.45 -11.45 -18.44
CA PRO A 227 -9.70 -12.85 -18.10
C PRO A 227 -8.62 -13.82 -18.62
N GLU A 228 -8.17 -13.66 -19.86
CA GLU A 228 -7.14 -14.52 -20.45
C GLU A 228 -5.78 -14.34 -19.76
N LEU A 229 -5.41 -13.09 -19.46
CA LEU A 229 -4.17 -12.76 -18.76
C LEU A 229 -4.18 -13.29 -17.32
N LEU A 230 -5.33 -13.17 -16.64
CA LEU A 230 -5.50 -13.70 -15.29
C LEU A 230 -5.45 -15.23 -15.27
N ALA A 231 -6.14 -15.90 -16.18
CA ALA A 231 -6.15 -17.35 -16.31
C ALA A 231 -4.75 -17.92 -16.59
N ASP A 232 -3.95 -17.23 -17.41
CA ASP A 232 -2.57 -17.65 -17.72
C ASP A 232 -1.67 -17.62 -16.46
N VAL A 233 -1.69 -16.52 -15.68
CA VAL A 233 -0.85 -16.44 -14.47
C VAL A 233 -1.38 -17.26 -13.31
N MET A 234 -2.69 -17.52 -13.26
CA MET A 234 -3.35 -18.32 -12.20
C MET A 234 -3.56 -19.79 -12.59
N ALA A 235 -2.94 -20.26 -13.69
CA ALA A 235 -3.00 -21.68 -14.07
C ALA A 235 -2.49 -22.62 -12.96
N VAL A 236 -1.51 -22.17 -12.19
CA VAL A 236 -1.01 -22.83 -10.97
C VAL A 236 -0.99 -21.78 -9.86
N PRO A 237 -2.10 -21.59 -9.12
CA PRO A 237 -2.18 -20.56 -8.11
C PRO A 237 -1.31 -20.90 -6.88
N ALA A 238 -0.79 -19.86 -6.21
CA ALA A 238 0.02 -20.04 -4.99
C ALA A 238 -0.75 -20.72 -3.85
N ASN A 239 -2.06 -20.50 -3.77
CA ASN A 239 -2.96 -21.18 -2.83
C ASN A 239 -4.17 -21.76 -3.60
N PRO A 240 -4.15 -23.06 -3.98
CA PRO A 240 -5.25 -23.66 -4.71
C PRO A 240 -6.50 -23.92 -3.86
N LEU A 241 -6.41 -23.75 -2.55
CA LEU A 241 -7.51 -23.97 -1.61
C LEU A 241 -8.25 -22.69 -1.23
N GLY A 242 -7.89 -21.56 -1.87
CA GLY A 242 -8.54 -20.27 -1.70
C GLY A 242 -8.15 -19.53 -0.41
N ALA A 243 -8.43 -18.24 -0.39
CA ALA A 243 -8.23 -17.40 0.79
C ALA A 243 -9.30 -17.68 1.86
N GLY A 244 -8.99 -17.36 3.13
CA GLY A 244 -9.86 -17.63 4.27
C GLY A 244 -11.29 -17.13 4.12
N ILE A 245 -12.28 -17.98 4.39
CA ILE A 245 -13.71 -17.68 4.20
C ILE A 245 -14.13 -16.47 5.05
N GLN A 246 -13.76 -16.44 6.33
CA GLN A 246 -14.11 -15.34 7.23
C GLN A 246 -13.61 -13.98 6.70
N ALA A 247 -12.40 -13.94 6.18
CA ALA A 247 -11.82 -12.76 5.57
C ALA A 247 -12.60 -12.31 4.32
N GLN A 248 -13.04 -13.26 3.50
CA GLN A 248 -13.86 -12.98 2.32
C GLN A 248 -15.27 -12.48 2.70
N ARG A 249 -15.91 -13.04 3.72
CA ARG A 249 -17.20 -12.56 4.25
C ARG A 249 -17.10 -11.11 4.74
N ALA A 250 -16.07 -10.80 5.52
CA ALA A 250 -15.80 -9.45 5.98
C ALA A 250 -15.56 -8.46 4.81
N ALA A 251 -14.83 -8.89 3.78
CA ALA A 251 -14.57 -8.10 2.59
C ALA A 251 -15.84 -7.82 1.77
N ILE A 252 -16.72 -8.80 1.60
CA ILE A 252 -18.03 -8.65 0.95
C ILE A 252 -18.88 -7.61 1.71
N ALA A 253 -19.03 -7.80 3.02
CA ALA A 253 -19.79 -6.86 3.84
C ALA A 253 -19.25 -5.43 3.78
N GLY A 254 -17.91 -5.28 3.79
CA GLY A 254 -17.25 -3.98 3.64
C GLY A 254 -17.51 -3.31 2.29
N LEU A 255 -17.51 -4.07 1.19
CA LEU A 255 -17.82 -3.55 -0.14
C LEU A 255 -19.29 -3.14 -0.27
N GLN A 256 -20.22 -3.86 0.36
CA GLN A 256 -21.64 -3.53 0.35
C GLN A 256 -21.96 -2.20 1.05
N VAL A 257 -21.15 -1.81 2.04
CA VAL A 257 -21.30 -0.53 2.77
C VAL A 257 -20.22 0.49 2.41
N ARG A 258 -19.47 0.25 1.34
CA ARG A 258 -18.28 0.98 0.94
C ARG A 258 -18.43 2.50 0.96
N ASP A 259 -19.47 3.03 0.33
CA ASP A 259 -19.59 4.48 0.15
C ASP A 259 -19.80 5.22 1.48
N ARG A 260 -20.60 4.64 2.36
CA ARG A 260 -20.80 5.16 3.72
C ARG A 260 -19.50 5.11 4.52
N TRP A 261 -18.81 3.97 4.47
CA TRP A 261 -17.53 3.77 5.17
C TRP A 261 -16.44 4.70 4.67
N LEU A 262 -16.30 4.84 3.35
CA LEU A 262 -15.29 5.73 2.75
C LEU A 262 -15.53 7.20 3.09
N GLY A 263 -16.76 7.63 3.28
CA GLY A 263 -17.07 8.98 3.77
C GLY A 263 -16.39 9.24 5.12
N VAL A 264 -16.68 8.40 6.12
CA VAL A 264 -16.07 8.50 7.46
C VAL A 264 -14.56 8.40 7.42
N LEU A 265 -14.04 7.41 6.67
CA LEU A 265 -12.61 7.15 6.56
C LEU A 265 -11.85 8.34 5.95
N ARG A 266 -12.34 8.88 4.84
CA ARG A 266 -11.69 9.99 4.12
C ARG A 266 -11.74 11.29 4.92
N ASP A 267 -12.86 11.60 5.54
CA ASP A 267 -13.02 12.81 6.35
C ASP A 267 -12.06 12.78 7.55
N THR A 268 -11.99 11.66 8.25
CA THR A 268 -11.05 11.48 9.36
C THR A 268 -9.60 11.54 8.88
N ASN A 269 -9.28 10.88 7.78
CA ASN A 269 -7.93 10.90 7.20
C ASN A 269 -7.50 12.32 6.81
N ARG A 270 -8.35 13.09 6.12
CA ARG A 270 -8.07 14.49 5.75
C ARG A 270 -7.85 15.39 6.97
N ARG A 271 -8.71 15.25 7.99
CA ARG A 271 -8.54 15.98 9.27
C ARG A 271 -7.16 15.69 9.87
N ASN A 272 -6.78 14.43 9.94
CA ASN A 272 -5.53 14.02 10.57
C ASN A 272 -4.31 14.42 9.73
N LEU A 273 -4.37 14.30 8.40
CA LEU A 273 -3.34 14.83 7.49
C LEU A 273 -3.11 16.31 7.75
N GLY A 274 -4.17 17.11 7.75
CA GLY A 274 -4.06 18.55 8.01
C GLY A 274 -3.47 18.88 9.38
N ALA A 275 -3.82 18.11 10.44
CA ALA A 275 -3.26 18.30 11.77
C ALA A 275 -1.75 18.02 11.80
N VAL A 276 -1.30 16.94 11.13
CA VAL A 276 0.12 16.58 11.04
C VAL A 276 0.89 17.62 10.21
N GLU A 277 0.36 18.03 9.06
CA GLU A 277 0.97 19.09 8.22
C GLU A 277 1.15 20.40 9.00
N GLN A 278 0.13 20.81 9.76
CA GLN A 278 0.18 22.01 10.60
C GLN A 278 1.23 21.92 11.70
N VAL A 279 1.33 20.80 12.41
CA VAL A 279 2.32 20.68 13.50
C VAL A 279 3.74 20.69 12.95
N VAL A 280 4.00 20.03 11.84
CA VAL A 280 5.31 20.03 11.18
C VAL A 280 5.69 21.46 10.76
N ALA A 281 4.78 22.18 10.07
CA ALA A 281 5.01 23.55 9.67
C ALA A 281 5.24 24.52 10.85
N HIS A 282 4.46 24.39 11.94
CA HIS A 282 4.59 25.25 13.11
C HIS A 282 5.89 25.02 13.90
N THR A 283 6.35 23.79 13.97
CA THR A 283 7.57 23.47 14.73
C THR A 283 8.84 23.77 13.96
N GLY A 284 8.79 23.78 12.63
CA GLY A 284 9.96 23.85 11.77
C GLY A 284 10.88 22.62 11.89
N ALA A 285 10.44 21.56 12.55
CA ALA A 285 11.18 20.32 12.70
C ALA A 285 10.92 19.41 11.50
N GLY A 286 11.50 19.75 10.34
CA GLY A 286 11.30 19.07 9.07
C GLY A 286 10.23 19.71 8.20
N SER A 287 9.90 19.03 7.09
CA SER A 287 8.89 19.46 6.13
C SER A 287 8.11 18.29 5.54
N VAL A 288 6.85 18.50 5.17
CA VAL A 288 6.05 17.44 4.53
C VAL A 288 6.52 17.26 3.09
N VAL A 289 6.85 16.01 2.72
CA VAL A 289 7.41 15.68 1.39
C VAL A 289 6.40 15.92 0.27
N VAL A 290 5.16 15.49 0.49
CA VAL A 290 4.02 15.68 -0.43
C VAL A 290 2.86 16.25 0.35
N PRO A 291 2.63 17.56 0.31
CA PRO A 291 1.45 18.18 0.91
C PRO A 291 0.16 17.62 0.31
N GLN A 292 -0.89 17.52 1.11
CA GLN A 292 -2.18 16.94 0.70
C GLN A 292 -2.03 15.52 0.12
N SER A 293 -1.29 14.67 0.83
CA SER A 293 -1.07 13.28 0.43
C SER A 293 -2.35 12.60 -0.06
N GLN A 294 -2.25 11.88 -1.17
CA GLN A 294 -3.34 11.11 -1.77
C GLN A 294 -3.48 9.70 -1.15
N ALA A 295 -2.83 9.47 0.00
CA ALA A 295 -2.84 8.21 0.74
C ALA A 295 -3.33 8.42 2.19
N ASN A 296 -3.31 7.35 2.98
CA ASN A 296 -3.58 7.42 4.42
C ASN A 296 -2.31 7.55 5.27
N PHE A 297 -1.32 8.19 4.73
CA PHE A 297 -0.04 8.51 5.37
C PHE A 297 0.60 9.69 4.67
N LEU A 298 1.60 10.26 5.32
CA LEU A 298 2.53 11.22 4.73
C LEU A 298 3.97 10.91 5.18
N ALA A 299 4.93 11.37 4.38
CA ALA A 299 6.34 11.40 4.74
C ALA A 299 6.72 12.80 5.20
N ILE A 300 7.50 12.87 6.28
CA ILE A 300 8.08 14.10 6.80
C ILE A 300 9.58 14.05 6.54
N ASP A 301 10.09 14.97 5.72
CA ASP A 301 11.52 15.18 5.49
C ASP A 301 12.15 15.77 6.75
N ILE A 302 13.19 15.11 7.25
CA ILE A 302 13.93 15.51 8.45
C ILE A 302 15.39 15.84 8.13
N THR A 303 15.74 16.01 6.86
CA THR A 303 17.13 16.22 6.40
C THR A 303 17.81 17.39 7.11
N ASP A 304 17.06 18.46 7.36
CA ASP A 304 17.58 19.69 8.00
C ASP A 304 17.41 19.68 9.55
N THR A 305 17.15 18.51 10.13
CA THR A 305 17.06 18.32 11.58
C THR A 305 18.28 17.54 12.09
N PRO A 306 18.56 17.54 13.41
CA PRO A 306 19.64 16.73 13.96
C PRO A 306 19.34 15.22 14.03
N TRP A 307 18.17 14.78 13.53
CA TRP A 307 17.70 13.42 13.68
C TRP A 307 18.05 12.52 12.51
N HIS A 308 18.42 11.29 12.82
CA HIS A 308 18.34 10.14 11.90
C HIS A 308 16.96 9.49 12.02
N SER A 309 16.42 8.95 10.93
CA SER A 309 15.04 8.48 10.90
C SER A 309 14.72 7.38 11.92
N ASP A 310 15.63 6.39 12.07
CA ASP A 310 15.49 5.32 13.07
C ASP A 310 15.55 5.87 14.51
N ALA A 311 16.46 6.80 14.77
CA ALA A 311 16.62 7.42 16.08
C ALA A 311 15.38 8.23 16.49
N LEU A 312 14.84 9.02 15.57
CA LEU A 312 13.63 9.78 15.82
C LEU A 312 12.42 8.87 16.08
N CYS A 313 12.23 7.83 15.28
CA CYS A 313 11.15 6.87 15.49
C CYS A 313 11.25 6.17 16.86
N THR A 314 12.46 5.76 17.25
CA THR A 314 12.70 5.13 18.55
C THR A 314 12.42 6.13 19.68
N ALA A 315 12.93 7.37 19.60
CA ALA A 315 12.71 8.39 20.64
C ALA A 315 11.22 8.74 20.80
N ILE A 316 10.47 8.86 19.72
CA ILE A 316 9.02 9.11 19.76
C ILE A 316 8.30 7.93 20.43
N LEU A 317 8.60 6.69 20.04
CA LEU A 317 7.98 5.49 20.61
C LEU A 317 8.27 5.38 22.12
N ASP A 318 9.53 5.54 22.52
CA ASP A 318 9.95 5.34 23.91
C ASP A 318 9.40 6.42 24.85
N GLN A 319 9.29 7.67 24.38
CA GLN A 319 8.83 8.78 25.21
C GLN A 319 7.30 8.94 25.22
N THR A 320 6.61 8.45 24.19
CA THR A 320 5.18 8.79 24.01
C THR A 320 4.28 7.60 23.62
N GLY A 321 4.83 6.43 23.39
CA GLY A 321 4.07 5.27 22.91
C GLY A 321 3.67 5.34 21.44
N VAL A 322 3.95 6.43 20.72
CA VAL A 322 3.54 6.58 19.30
C VAL A 322 4.52 5.85 18.40
N PHE A 323 4.04 4.81 17.72
CA PHE A 323 4.80 4.05 16.73
C PHE A 323 4.63 4.64 15.34
N ILE A 324 5.71 5.18 14.77
CA ILE A 324 5.83 5.61 13.38
C ILE A 324 6.89 4.80 12.65
N ARG A 325 7.03 4.97 11.34
CA ARG A 325 7.95 4.16 10.54
C ARG A 325 9.13 4.98 10.02
N PRO A 326 10.39 4.52 10.22
CA PRO A 326 11.55 5.15 9.60
C PRO A 326 11.57 4.91 8.09
N GLY A 327 12.16 5.86 7.37
CA GLY A 327 12.32 5.77 5.92
C GLY A 327 13.29 4.68 5.48
N THR A 328 14.25 4.28 6.33
CA THR A 328 15.22 3.20 6.10
C THR A 328 14.58 1.87 5.73
N TYR A 329 13.34 1.62 6.15
CA TYR A 329 12.56 0.45 5.75
C TYR A 329 12.19 0.46 4.24
N GLN A 330 12.08 1.63 3.62
CA GLN A 330 11.49 1.83 2.28
C GLN A 330 12.45 2.41 1.26
N SER A 331 13.63 2.85 1.67
CA SER A 331 14.62 3.43 0.79
C SER A 331 16.04 3.18 1.29
N PRO A 332 16.87 2.49 0.52
CA PRO A 332 18.29 2.41 0.80
C PRO A 332 19.04 3.73 0.52
N LEU A 333 18.52 4.59 -0.40
CA LEU A 333 19.19 5.83 -0.78
C LEU A 333 18.76 7.04 0.08
N PHE A 334 17.48 7.11 0.44
CA PHE A 334 16.88 8.29 1.08
C PHE A 334 16.26 7.98 2.45
N GLY A 335 16.42 6.76 2.95
CA GLY A 335 15.72 6.32 4.15
C GLY A 335 16.01 7.13 5.39
N ASP A 336 17.19 7.69 5.50
CA ASP A 336 17.58 8.54 6.64
C ASP A 336 17.02 9.97 6.55
N HIS A 337 16.50 10.35 5.37
CA HIS A 337 15.97 11.69 5.14
C HIS A 337 14.52 11.88 5.62
N PHE A 338 13.78 10.81 5.90
CA PHE A 338 12.36 10.97 6.24
C PHE A 338 11.85 9.92 7.23
N VAL A 339 10.77 10.28 7.89
CA VAL A 339 9.90 9.36 8.64
C VAL A 339 8.51 9.34 8.00
N LYS A 340 7.77 8.24 8.18
CA LYS A 340 6.42 8.08 7.66
C LYS A 340 5.40 7.90 8.77
N VAL A 341 4.25 8.59 8.66
CA VAL A 341 3.16 8.63 9.64
C VAL A 341 1.85 8.24 8.97
N SER A 342 1.13 7.28 9.56
CA SER A 342 -0.23 6.89 9.14
C SER A 342 -1.26 7.83 9.73
N THR A 343 -2.31 8.15 8.96
CA THR A 343 -3.31 9.17 9.31
C THR A 343 -4.75 8.66 9.33
N SER A 344 -5.04 7.45 8.86
CA SER A 344 -6.36 6.81 9.01
C SER A 344 -6.51 6.14 10.38
N VAL A 345 -6.41 6.94 11.41
CA VAL A 345 -6.42 6.55 12.84
C VAL A 345 -7.47 7.38 13.60
N PRO A 346 -7.88 6.99 14.81
CA PRO A 346 -8.71 7.84 15.66
C PRO A 346 -8.12 9.26 15.79
N PRO A 347 -8.95 10.32 15.78
CA PRO A 347 -8.47 11.69 15.85
C PRO A 347 -7.57 12.00 17.05
N ASP A 348 -7.84 11.41 18.21
CA ASP A 348 -7.04 11.54 19.41
C ASP A 348 -5.62 10.94 19.26
N TRP A 349 -5.45 9.90 18.45
CA TRP A 349 -4.12 9.36 18.13
C TRP A 349 -3.29 10.33 17.31
N ALA A 350 -3.93 10.99 16.31
CA ALA A 350 -3.26 12.03 15.54
C ALA A 350 -2.89 13.25 16.41
N ASP A 351 -3.75 13.63 17.37
CA ASP A 351 -3.47 14.70 18.32
C ASP A 351 -2.30 14.33 19.27
N GLN A 352 -2.22 13.07 19.71
CA GLN A 352 -1.10 12.56 20.50
C GLN A 352 0.20 12.54 19.68
N PHE A 353 0.16 12.14 18.39
CA PHE A 353 1.32 12.29 17.52
C PHE A 353 1.76 13.76 17.40
N CYS A 354 0.82 14.68 17.22
CA CYS A 354 1.15 16.13 17.15
C CYS A 354 1.82 16.63 18.44
N ALA A 355 1.39 16.14 19.61
CA ALA A 355 2.05 16.45 20.89
C ALA A 355 3.46 15.83 20.97
N ALA A 356 3.59 14.56 20.58
CA ALA A 356 4.87 13.85 20.50
C ALA A 356 5.87 14.57 19.59
N TRP A 357 5.43 15.02 18.41
CA TRP A 357 6.26 15.76 17.46
C TRP A 357 6.82 17.05 18.05
N ARG A 358 5.97 17.86 18.73
CA ARG A 358 6.41 19.08 19.42
C ARG A 358 7.41 18.80 20.54
N SER A 359 7.23 17.72 21.28
CA SER A 359 8.04 17.42 22.47
C SER A 359 9.36 16.74 22.15
N VAL A 360 9.45 15.99 21.06
CA VAL A 360 10.62 15.15 20.72
C VAL A 360 11.33 15.68 19.47
N ALA A 361 10.63 15.85 18.34
CA ALA A 361 11.26 16.19 17.07
C ALA A 361 11.73 17.65 17.00
N ALA A 362 11.05 18.56 17.71
CA ALA A 362 11.36 19.99 17.72
C ALA A 362 12.42 20.40 18.75
N ARG A 363 13.09 19.45 19.40
CA ARG A 363 14.22 19.69 20.29
C ARG A 363 15.52 19.59 19.49
#